data_049644a0c77b749facc69effc51ee834
#
_entry.id   049644a0c77b749facc69effc51ee834
#
_cell.length_a   1.000
_cell.length_b   1.000
_cell.length_c   1.000
_cell.angle_alpha   90.00
_cell.angle_beta   90.00
_cell.angle_gamma   90.00
#
_symmetry.space_group_name_H-M   'P 1'
#
loop_
_entity.id
_entity.type
_entity.pdbx_description
1 polymer ?
#
loop_
_entity_poly.entity_id
_entity_poly.type
_entity_poly.pdbx_seq_one_letter_code
_entity_poly.pdbx_strand_id
1 'polypeptide(L)'
;WCCPVKHTGPLLSPSRPKQHFIAERRLCEVPVPKSQPGWKLAYIGSVGSQGLMGIPVLERLRARHGVRVWPFEGIPASGPCQVFTELYLSLWPVGDFGGPCKDADQVQAMTQRWLDDQPQLLTWMNQRYPAVVYEEEGWVLGVDPASPAGE
;
A
#
# COMPACT_ATOMS: atom_id res chain seq x y z
N TRP A 1 9.62 5.85 16.99
CA TRP A 1 9.76 5.46 15.60
C TRP A 1 9.12 6.45 14.64
N CYS A 2 8.62 7.50 15.17
CA CYS A 2 8.09 8.63 14.42
C CYS A 2 9.06 9.79 14.32
N CYS A 3 10.25 9.72 14.90
CA CYS A 3 11.21 10.80 14.97
C CYS A 3 12.67 10.31 14.99
N PRO A 4 13.63 11.18 14.67
CA PRO A 4 15.05 10.85 14.76
C PRO A 4 15.49 10.46 16.17
N VAL A 5 16.54 9.63 16.29
CA VAL A 5 17.08 9.14 17.57
C VAL A 5 17.41 10.27 18.56
N LYS A 6 17.85 11.43 18.04
CA LYS A 6 18.21 12.60 18.88
C LYS A 6 17.01 13.45 19.31
N HIS A 7 15.79 13.05 18.93
CA HIS A 7 14.60 13.80 19.35
C HIS A 7 14.33 13.62 20.84
N THR A 8 14.04 14.71 21.52
CA THR A 8 13.79 14.76 22.97
C THR A 8 12.39 15.21 23.34
N GLY A 9 11.50 15.37 22.34
CA GLY A 9 10.13 15.84 22.57
C GLY A 9 9.26 14.76 23.22
N PRO A 10 8.24 15.17 23.99
CA PRO A 10 7.43 14.25 24.80
C PRO A 10 6.44 13.40 23.99
N LEU A 11 6.09 13.81 22.78
CA LEU A 11 5.00 13.21 22.00
C LEU A 11 5.46 12.20 20.95
N LEU A 12 6.75 12.16 20.63
CA LEU A 12 7.30 11.27 19.63
C LEU A 12 8.39 10.37 20.23
N SER A 13 8.48 9.15 19.73
CA SER A 13 9.49 8.19 20.14
C SER A 13 10.33 7.73 18.95
N PRO A 14 11.66 7.60 19.09
CA PRO A 14 12.52 7.03 18.05
C PRO A 14 12.27 5.52 17.84
N SER A 15 11.69 4.84 18.83
CA SER A 15 11.33 3.43 18.75
C SER A 15 9.84 3.23 19.00
N ARG A 16 9.28 2.17 18.43
CA ARG A 16 7.89 1.80 18.71
C ARG A 16 7.76 1.36 20.18
N PRO A 17 6.75 1.83 20.91
CA PRO A 17 6.46 1.31 22.25
C PRO A 17 6.18 -0.21 22.20
N LYS A 18 6.66 -0.95 23.20
CA LYS A 18 6.45 -2.40 23.29
C LYS A 18 4.98 -2.79 23.42
N GLN A 19 4.21 -1.95 24.11
CA GLN A 19 2.76 -2.14 24.26
C GLN A 19 2.06 -1.12 23.35
N HIS A 20 1.38 -1.60 22.34
CA HIS A 20 0.63 -0.77 21.41
C HIS A 20 -0.62 -1.53 20.95
N PHE A 21 -1.77 -0.86 20.94
CA PHE A 21 -3.05 -1.47 20.55
C PHE A 21 -3.21 -1.62 19.03
N ILE A 22 -2.41 -0.89 18.23
CA ILE A 22 -2.41 -1.02 16.76
C ILE A 22 -1.31 -2.03 16.38
N ALA A 23 -1.61 -2.94 15.47
CA ALA A 23 -0.63 -3.87 14.91
C ALA A 23 0.54 -3.11 14.26
N GLU A 24 1.74 -3.65 14.32
CA GLU A 24 2.90 -3.01 13.68
C GLU A 24 2.80 -3.07 12.16
N ARG A 25 2.31 -4.19 11.65
CA ARG A 25 2.12 -4.43 10.22
C ARG A 25 0.65 -4.63 9.93
N ARG A 26 0.20 -4.10 8.83
CA ARG A 26 -1.10 -4.42 8.25
C ARG A 26 -1.12 -5.89 7.80
N LEU A 27 -2.30 -6.47 7.70
CA LEU A 27 -2.45 -7.85 7.25
C LEU A 27 -1.76 -8.10 5.89
N CYS A 28 -1.86 -7.15 4.97
CA CYS A 28 -1.19 -7.24 3.66
C CYS A 28 0.35 -7.11 3.73
N GLU A 29 0.91 -6.60 4.81
CA GLU A 29 2.35 -6.42 4.98
C GLU A 29 3.03 -7.63 5.61
N VAL A 30 2.27 -8.47 6.30
CA VAL A 30 2.81 -9.66 6.99
C VAL A 30 3.48 -10.63 6.02
N PRO A 31 2.87 -11.01 4.87
CA PRO A 31 3.49 -11.91 3.91
C PRO A 31 4.58 -11.25 3.05
N VAL A 32 4.86 -9.95 3.22
CA VAL A 32 5.85 -9.22 2.43
C VAL A 32 7.07 -8.84 3.29
N PRO A 33 8.11 -9.67 3.37
CA PRO A 33 9.20 -9.51 4.35
C PRO A 33 9.94 -8.17 4.28
N LYS A 34 9.99 -7.53 3.11
CA LYS A 34 10.68 -6.26 2.88
C LYS A 34 9.77 -5.03 3.03
N SER A 35 8.49 -5.23 3.29
CA SER A 35 7.57 -4.11 3.50
C SER A 35 7.95 -3.34 4.76
N GLN A 36 7.71 -2.04 4.75
CA GLN A 36 7.88 -1.19 5.92
C GLN A 36 6.51 -0.81 6.47
N PRO A 37 6.34 -0.84 7.81
CA PRO A 37 5.07 -0.45 8.40
C PRO A 37 4.64 0.96 7.98
N GLY A 38 3.39 1.13 7.56
CA GLY A 38 2.83 2.43 7.16
C GLY A 38 2.89 3.50 8.26
N TRP A 39 2.96 3.07 9.51
CA TRP A 39 3.08 3.94 10.69
C TRP A 39 4.48 4.51 10.92
N LYS A 40 5.49 4.02 10.24
CA LYS A 40 6.86 4.46 10.40
C LYS A 40 7.07 5.79 9.66
N LEU A 41 7.29 6.87 10.39
CA LEU A 41 7.37 8.23 9.85
C LEU A 41 8.80 8.72 9.61
N ALA A 42 9.80 8.15 10.29
CA ALA A 42 11.19 8.57 10.18
C ALA A 42 12.09 7.42 9.71
N TYR A 43 13.26 7.78 9.19
CA TYR A 43 14.32 6.92 8.65
C TYR A 43 14.12 6.48 7.20
N ILE A 44 15.20 6.00 6.61
CA ILE A 44 15.24 5.50 5.23
C ILE A 44 14.24 4.36 5.06
N GLY A 45 13.47 4.42 3.98
CA GLY A 45 12.43 3.44 3.68
C GLY A 45 11.11 3.66 4.44
N SER A 46 10.98 4.74 5.24
CA SER A 46 9.71 5.07 5.89
C SER A 46 8.71 5.61 4.87
N VAL A 47 7.52 5.03 4.81
CA VAL A 47 6.45 5.44 3.88
C VAL A 47 5.32 6.21 4.56
N GLY A 48 5.27 6.21 5.90
CA GLY A 48 4.20 6.85 6.64
C GLY A 48 4.10 8.36 6.41
N SER A 49 5.21 9.06 6.30
CA SER A 49 5.20 10.50 5.97
C SER A 49 4.65 10.77 4.57
N GLN A 50 4.94 9.91 3.61
CA GLN A 50 4.39 9.99 2.24
C GLN A 50 2.88 9.72 2.26
N GLY A 51 2.43 8.75 3.05
CA GLY A 51 1.01 8.49 3.28
C GLY A 51 0.28 9.71 3.82
N LEU A 52 0.82 10.35 4.87
CA LEU A 52 0.23 11.57 5.43
C LEU A 52 0.11 12.72 4.42
N MET A 53 1.07 12.85 3.51
CA MET A 53 1.02 13.87 2.46
C MET A 53 0.10 13.46 1.30
N GLY A 54 0.03 12.18 0.98
CA GLY A 54 -0.74 11.64 -0.15
C GLY A 54 -2.23 11.55 0.12
N ILE A 55 -2.66 11.16 1.32
CA ILE A 55 -4.07 10.98 1.69
C ILE A 55 -4.91 12.24 1.41
N PRO A 56 -4.53 13.47 1.79
CA PRO A 56 -5.31 14.65 1.47
C PRO A 56 -5.41 14.95 -0.04
N VAL A 57 -4.40 14.53 -0.82
CA VAL A 57 -4.44 14.66 -2.29
C VAL A 57 -5.42 13.66 -2.87
N LEU A 58 -5.34 12.40 -2.41
CA LEU A 58 -6.27 11.34 -2.81
C LEU A 58 -7.72 11.71 -2.52
N GLU A 59 -7.99 12.26 -1.32
CA GLU A 59 -9.33 12.70 -0.94
C GLU A 59 -9.86 13.82 -1.86
N ARG A 60 -9.01 14.76 -2.24
CA ARG A 60 -9.41 15.80 -3.21
C ARG A 60 -9.71 15.23 -4.60
N LEU A 61 -8.94 14.25 -5.05
CA LEU A 61 -9.18 13.57 -6.33
C LEU A 61 -10.50 12.77 -6.29
N ARG A 62 -10.74 12.06 -5.18
CA ARG A 62 -11.98 11.33 -4.94
C ARG A 62 -13.20 12.25 -5.01
N ALA A 63 -13.16 13.35 -4.28
CA ALA A 63 -14.25 14.32 -4.23
C ALA A 63 -14.51 15.02 -5.57
N ARG A 64 -13.45 15.32 -6.35
CA ARG A 64 -13.54 16.08 -7.58
C ARG A 64 -13.90 15.24 -8.80
N HIS A 65 -13.41 13.99 -8.86
CA HIS A 65 -13.47 13.14 -10.05
C HIS A 65 -14.27 11.84 -9.87
N GLY A 66 -14.87 11.62 -8.71
CA GLY A 66 -15.61 10.39 -8.43
C GLY A 66 -14.75 9.13 -8.45
N VAL A 67 -13.45 9.28 -8.21
CA VAL A 67 -12.51 8.17 -8.12
C VAL A 67 -12.82 7.34 -6.88
N ARG A 68 -12.77 6.04 -7.00
CA ARG A 68 -12.91 5.11 -5.89
C ARG A 68 -11.56 4.71 -5.34
N VAL A 69 -11.50 4.47 -4.04
CA VAL A 69 -10.30 3.98 -3.36
C VAL A 69 -10.53 2.54 -2.93
N TRP A 70 -9.85 1.62 -3.58
CA TRP A 70 -9.92 0.21 -3.22
C TRP A 70 -8.97 -0.10 -2.05
N PRO A 71 -9.34 -0.98 -1.09
CA PRO A 71 -10.57 -1.76 -1.02
C PRO A 71 -11.76 -1.05 -0.34
N PHE A 72 -11.58 0.14 0.21
CA PHE A 72 -12.58 0.82 1.06
C PHE A 72 -13.93 1.05 0.36
N GLU A 73 -13.92 1.36 -0.92
CA GLU A 73 -15.14 1.68 -1.67
C GLU A 73 -15.51 0.60 -2.72
N GLY A 74 -14.65 -0.44 -2.81
CA GLY A 74 -14.86 -1.54 -3.74
C GLY A 74 -14.85 -1.12 -5.21
N ILE A 75 -15.26 -2.05 -6.08
CA ILE A 75 -15.43 -1.83 -7.52
C ILE A 75 -16.93 -1.85 -7.83
N PRO A 76 -17.46 -0.92 -8.64
CA PRO A 76 -18.85 -0.96 -9.03
C PRO A 76 -19.14 -2.20 -9.90
N ALA A 77 -20.31 -2.79 -9.72
CA ALA A 77 -20.74 -3.97 -10.46
C ALA A 77 -20.89 -3.72 -11.98
N SER A 78 -21.05 -2.47 -12.40
CA SER A 78 -21.22 -2.09 -13.79
C SER A 78 -20.81 -0.65 -14.05
N GLY A 79 -20.45 -0.37 -15.30
CA GLY A 79 -20.07 0.96 -15.77
C GLY A 79 -18.57 1.26 -15.60
N PRO A 80 -18.06 2.25 -16.35
CA PRO A 80 -16.68 2.68 -16.24
C PRO A 80 -16.45 3.38 -14.89
N CYS A 81 -15.34 3.06 -14.22
CA CYS A 81 -14.91 3.75 -13.02
C CYS A 81 -13.39 3.89 -13.01
N GLN A 82 -12.93 4.91 -12.30
CA GLN A 82 -11.52 5.07 -11.97
C GLN A 82 -11.32 4.57 -10.55
N VAL A 83 -10.34 3.69 -10.37
CA VAL A 83 -10.02 3.10 -9.07
C VAL A 83 -8.57 3.39 -8.75
N PHE A 84 -8.32 3.94 -7.56
CA PHE A 84 -7.00 4.01 -6.98
C PHE A 84 -6.76 2.82 -6.06
N THR A 85 -5.60 2.22 -6.19
CA THR A 85 -5.16 1.13 -5.32
C THR A 85 -3.69 1.29 -4.96
N GLU A 86 -3.32 0.83 -3.78
CA GLU A 86 -1.93 0.77 -3.36
C GLU A 86 -1.22 -0.38 -4.06
N LEU A 87 0.00 -0.15 -4.48
CA LEU A 87 0.86 -1.13 -5.14
C LEU A 87 2.25 -1.12 -4.50
N TYR A 88 2.83 -2.31 -4.33
CA TYR A 88 4.25 -2.45 -4.02
C TYR A 88 5.01 -2.87 -5.27
N LEU A 89 5.75 -1.93 -5.85
CA LEU A 89 6.54 -2.19 -7.05
C LEU A 89 7.56 -3.33 -6.88
N SER A 90 7.97 -3.59 -5.65
CA SER A 90 8.91 -4.67 -5.30
C SER A 90 8.29 -6.06 -5.19
N LEU A 91 6.98 -6.22 -5.35
CA LEU A 91 6.34 -7.54 -5.37
C LEU A 91 6.71 -8.35 -6.61
N TRP A 92 7.06 -7.68 -7.68
CA TRP A 92 7.41 -8.32 -8.94
C TRP A 92 8.85 -8.04 -9.36
N PRO A 93 9.50 -9.00 -10.00
CA PRO A 93 10.81 -8.76 -10.58
C PRO A 93 10.74 -7.59 -11.57
N VAL A 94 11.63 -6.64 -11.42
CA VAL A 94 11.82 -5.56 -12.38
C VAL A 94 12.79 -6.06 -13.43
N GLY A 95 12.31 -6.21 -14.68
CA GLY A 95 13.18 -6.44 -15.83
C GLY A 95 13.99 -5.18 -16.16
N ASP A 96 15.01 -5.33 -16.99
CA ASP A 96 15.68 -4.21 -17.64
C ASP A 96 14.85 -3.82 -18.88
N PHE A 97 14.13 -2.74 -18.78
CA PHE A 97 13.33 -2.18 -19.88
C PHE A 97 14.09 -1.07 -20.63
N GLY A 98 15.33 -0.79 -20.27
CA GLY A 98 16.12 0.28 -20.86
C GLY A 98 15.61 1.68 -20.53
N GLY A 99 14.90 1.82 -19.43
CA GLY A 99 14.38 3.11 -18.95
C GLY A 99 15.50 4.03 -18.45
N PRO A 100 15.22 5.34 -18.34
CA PRO A 100 16.22 6.32 -17.90
C PRO A 100 16.62 6.18 -16.43
N CYS A 101 15.87 5.41 -15.66
CA CYS A 101 16.14 5.13 -14.24
C CYS A 101 15.33 3.92 -13.78
N LYS A 102 15.73 3.36 -12.64
CA LYS A 102 15.07 2.20 -12.03
C LYS A 102 13.55 2.39 -11.83
N ASP A 103 13.11 3.58 -11.45
CA ASP A 103 11.70 3.85 -11.21
C ASP A 103 10.88 3.77 -12.51
N ALA A 104 11.47 4.19 -13.65
CA ALA A 104 10.84 4.05 -14.95
C ALA A 104 10.65 2.57 -15.31
N ASP A 105 11.66 1.73 -15.09
CA ASP A 105 11.58 0.28 -15.32
C ASP A 105 10.53 -0.36 -14.40
N GLN A 106 10.44 0.08 -13.15
CA GLN A 106 9.41 -0.41 -12.22
C GLN A 106 7.99 -0.08 -12.71
N VAL A 107 7.76 1.13 -13.21
CA VAL A 107 6.46 1.53 -13.77
C VAL A 107 6.12 0.69 -15.00
N GLN A 108 7.09 0.45 -15.89
CA GLN A 108 6.89 -0.39 -17.07
C GLN A 108 6.59 -1.84 -16.67
N ALA A 109 7.34 -2.41 -15.73
CA ALA A 109 7.09 -3.76 -15.21
C ALA A 109 5.68 -3.89 -14.63
N MET A 110 5.22 -2.89 -13.87
CA MET A 110 3.88 -2.86 -13.32
C MET A 110 2.79 -2.79 -14.40
N THR A 111 3.00 -1.95 -15.41
CA THR A 111 2.06 -1.83 -16.51
C THR A 111 1.95 -3.14 -17.27
N GLN A 112 3.07 -3.78 -17.58
CA GLN A 112 3.10 -5.08 -18.22
C GLN A 112 2.38 -6.14 -17.37
N ARG A 113 2.68 -6.17 -16.07
CA ARG A 113 2.03 -7.09 -15.13
C ARG A 113 0.52 -6.90 -15.08
N TRP A 114 0.07 -5.65 -15.07
CA TRP A 114 -1.37 -5.37 -15.14
C TRP A 114 -2.01 -5.93 -16.41
N LEU A 115 -1.35 -5.78 -17.55
CA LEU A 115 -1.86 -6.28 -18.83
C LEU A 115 -1.91 -7.81 -18.86
N ASP A 116 -0.86 -8.47 -18.35
CA ASP A 116 -0.71 -9.92 -18.39
C ASP A 116 -1.64 -10.64 -17.39
N ASP A 117 -1.79 -10.09 -16.19
CA ASP A 117 -2.50 -10.74 -15.08
C ASP A 117 -3.81 -10.04 -14.69
N GLN A 118 -4.34 -9.19 -15.53
CA GLN A 118 -5.57 -8.44 -15.25
C GLN A 118 -6.70 -9.32 -14.69
N PRO A 119 -7.00 -10.52 -15.22
CA PRO A 119 -8.05 -11.36 -14.67
C PRO A 119 -7.81 -11.77 -13.22
N GLN A 120 -6.55 -12.07 -12.86
CA GLN A 120 -6.18 -12.43 -11.49
C GLN A 120 -6.25 -11.25 -10.55
N LEU A 121 -5.76 -10.09 -10.98
CA LEU A 121 -5.81 -8.85 -10.20
C LEU A 121 -7.26 -8.43 -9.93
N LEU A 122 -8.13 -8.52 -10.92
CA LEU A 122 -9.56 -8.27 -10.77
C LEU A 122 -10.24 -9.28 -9.84
N THR A 123 -9.82 -10.55 -9.87
CA THR A 123 -10.30 -11.57 -8.94
C THR A 123 -9.96 -11.17 -7.51
N TRP A 124 -8.72 -10.78 -7.23
CA TRP A 124 -8.31 -10.29 -5.91
C TRP A 124 -9.06 -9.02 -5.50
N MET A 125 -9.29 -8.09 -6.41
CA MET A 125 -10.05 -6.88 -6.11
C MET A 125 -11.52 -7.15 -5.73
N ASN A 126 -12.10 -8.25 -6.20
CA ASN A 126 -13.46 -8.67 -5.91
C ASN A 126 -13.57 -9.71 -4.78
N GLN A 127 -12.45 -10.16 -4.25
CA GLN A 127 -12.42 -11.12 -3.15
C GLN A 127 -12.87 -10.48 -1.84
N ARG A 128 -13.35 -11.32 -0.92
CA ARG A 128 -13.73 -10.87 0.42
C ARG A 128 -12.50 -10.85 1.34
N TYR A 129 -12.30 -9.76 2.01
CA TYR A 129 -11.25 -9.53 3.01
C TYR A 129 -11.86 -9.43 4.42
N PRO A 130 -11.04 -9.53 5.49
CA PRO A 130 -11.46 -9.20 6.84
C PRO A 130 -11.98 -7.76 6.97
N ALA A 131 -12.91 -7.52 7.89
CA ALA A 131 -13.53 -6.21 8.07
C ALA A 131 -12.51 -5.07 8.26
N VAL A 132 -11.45 -5.30 9.03
CA VAL A 132 -10.39 -4.33 9.28
C VAL A 132 -9.72 -3.80 8.00
N VAL A 133 -9.68 -4.62 6.93
CA VAL A 133 -9.14 -4.19 5.63
C VAL A 133 -10.00 -3.11 5.00
N TYR A 134 -11.32 -3.21 5.13
CA TYR A 134 -12.24 -2.23 4.57
C TYR A 134 -12.42 -1.00 5.44
N GLU A 135 -12.19 -1.13 6.72
CA GLU A 135 -12.47 -0.07 7.70
C GLU A 135 -11.24 0.76 8.05
N GLU A 136 -10.05 0.14 8.08
CA GLU A 136 -8.85 0.78 8.63
C GLU A 136 -7.58 0.57 7.80
N GLU A 137 -7.24 -0.68 7.47
CA GLU A 137 -5.89 -1.02 7.01
C GLU A 137 -5.68 -0.83 5.50
N GLY A 138 -6.73 -1.03 4.69
CA GLY A 138 -6.59 -1.15 3.26
C GLY A 138 -5.87 -2.45 2.86
N TRP A 139 -5.57 -2.57 1.57
CA TRP A 139 -4.84 -3.72 1.01
C TRP A 139 -3.94 -3.28 -0.12
N VAL A 140 -2.81 -3.96 -0.27
CA VAL A 140 -1.89 -3.78 -1.41
C VAL A 140 -2.28 -4.75 -2.51
N LEU A 141 -2.67 -4.22 -3.67
CA LEU A 141 -3.00 -5.06 -4.82
C LEU A 141 -1.75 -5.82 -5.29
N GLY A 142 -1.91 -7.11 -5.51
CA GLY A 142 -0.82 -8.02 -5.87
C GLY A 142 -0.28 -8.84 -4.69
N VAL A 143 -0.67 -8.52 -3.47
CA VAL A 143 -0.47 -9.41 -2.32
C VAL A 143 -1.59 -10.43 -2.31
N ASP A 144 -1.23 -11.70 -2.43
CA ASP A 144 -2.21 -12.79 -2.39
C ASP A 144 -2.82 -12.88 -0.99
N PRO A 145 -4.14 -12.69 -0.85
CA PRO A 145 -4.81 -12.77 0.44
C PRO A 145 -4.82 -14.19 1.04
N ALA A 146 -4.56 -15.22 0.24
CA ALA A 146 -4.39 -16.60 0.71
C ALA A 146 -2.94 -16.90 1.11
N SER A 147 -2.01 -15.96 0.91
CA SER A 147 -0.63 -16.17 1.32
C SER A 147 -0.55 -16.27 2.85
N PRO A 148 0.02 -17.35 3.41
CA PRO A 148 0.14 -17.45 4.86
C PRO A 148 0.95 -16.28 5.40
N ALA A 149 0.49 -15.74 6.52
CA ALA A 149 1.30 -14.84 7.32
C ALA A 149 2.66 -15.55 7.55
N GLY A 150 3.73 -14.97 7.03
CA GLY A 150 5.07 -15.59 7.14
C GLY A 150 5.35 -15.93 8.60
N GLU A 151 5.69 -17.19 8.86
CA GLU A 151 6.21 -17.68 10.13
C GLU A 151 7.56 -17.01 10.46
#